data_93c52a20d938b5f20c45af055763f276
#
_entry.id   93c52a20d938b5f20c45af055763f276
#
_cell.length_a   1.000
_cell.length_b   1.000
_cell.length_c   1.000
_cell.angle_alpha   90.00
_cell.angle_beta   90.00
_cell.angle_gamma   90.00
#
_symmetry.space_group_name_H-M   'P 1'
#
loop_
_entity.id
_entity.type
_entity.pdbx_description
1 polymer ?
#
loop_
_entity_poly.entity_id
_entity_poly.type
_entity_poly.pdbx_seq_one_letter_code
_entity_poly.pdbx_strand_id
1 'polypeptide(L)'
;MKPRKPTELGRCLLRFFQDYLPTLRGVSVHTIRSYRDAVVLLLRFTARESRCPIEALDLSDLNADHVKRFLKFLESERGNSIATRNARLAAIHAFARFVIAEHPEHLALFQQVLGIPFKRGAREAPIEYLETAEIETLLTTIDQSRPAGQRDFALFALMFNTGARVQEILNLRICDLRLDPPPQVRLRGKGNKVRVCPIWPHTAQLLRELIRTRPLVAQGSAELPVFVNCRGTQMSRFGVRYLLRKYMLIASTRNPTLAHKEIHPHSLRHTTAIQLLKAGVDFATISQWLGHASLNTTMRYARADIDLKRQALAQVFPEILAPPRGGAFILNGADLVGWLRRL
;
A
#
# COMPACT_ATOMS: atom_id res chain seq x y z
N MET A 1 -18.11 24.94 -35.35
CA MET A 1 -16.63 24.90 -35.30
C MET A 1 -16.17 23.64 -35.99
N LYS A 2 -15.33 23.73 -37.03
CA LYS A 2 -14.74 22.52 -37.66
C LYS A 2 -13.84 21.83 -36.65
N PRO A 3 -13.89 20.48 -36.53
CA PRO A 3 -13.00 19.75 -35.64
C PRO A 3 -11.55 20.04 -36.06
N ARG A 4 -10.76 20.57 -35.13
CA ARG A 4 -9.32 20.76 -35.33
C ARG A 4 -8.67 19.38 -35.47
N LYS A 5 -7.81 19.19 -36.48
CA LYS A 5 -7.00 17.97 -36.57
C LYS A 5 -6.16 17.85 -35.28
N PRO A 6 -6.09 16.65 -34.67
CA PRO A 6 -5.28 16.47 -33.48
C PRO A 6 -3.81 16.77 -33.76
N THR A 7 -3.15 17.47 -32.82
CA THR A 7 -1.70 17.73 -32.88
C THR A 7 -0.92 16.42 -32.83
N GLU A 8 0.38 16.47 -33.12
CA GLU A 8 1.25 15.31 -33.01
C GLU A 8 1.25 14.76 -31.58
N LEU A 9 1.31 15.63 -30.56
CA LEU A 9 1.15 15.28 -29.15
C LEU A 9 -0.17 14.53 -28.89
N GLY A 10 -1.27 15.01 -29.45
CA GLY A 10 -2.57 14.36 -29.31
C GLY A 10 -2.60 12.93 -29.85
N ARG A 11 -1.99 12.73 -31.04
CA ARG A 11 -1.86 11.39 -31.65
C ARG A 11 -0.97 10.46 -30.83
N CYS A 12 0.17 10.97 -30.35
CA CYS A 12 1.09 10.22 -29.49
C CYS A 12 0.41 9.80 -28.18
N LEU A 13 -0.33 10.70 -27.53
CA LEU A 13 -1.06 10.38 -26.30
C LEU A 13 -2.13 9.31 -26.53
N LEU A 14 -2.88 9.40 -27.62
CA LEU A 14 -3.87 8.39 -27.97
C LEU A 14 -3.24 7.00 -28.09
N ARG A 15 -2.17 6.85 -28.87
CA ARG A 15 -1.45 5.59 -29.05
C ARG A 15 -0.82 5.10 -27.75
N PHE A 16 -0.23 6.00 -26.97
CA PHE A 16 0.38 5.66 -25.68
C PHE A 16 -0.62 5.03 -24.72
N PHE A 17 -1.81 5.65 -24.55
CA PHE A 17 -2.80 5.18 -23.58
C PHE A 17 -3.69 4.05 -24.08
N GLN A 18 -3.98 3.97 -25.40
CA GLN A 18 -4.90 2.97 -25.93
C GLN A 18 -4.18 1.70 -26.42
N ASP A 19 -2.94 1.82 -26.93
CA ASP A 19 -2.19 0.69 -27.46
C ASP A 19 -0.96 0.33 -26.64
N TYR A 20 -0.04 1.28 -26.49
CA TYR A 20 1.28 0.98 -25.93
C TYR A 20 1.19 0.49 -24.47
N LEU A 21 0.51 1.21 -23.61
CA LEU A 21 0.42 0.83 -22.19
C LEU A 21 -0.39 -0.46 -21.96
N PRO A 22 -1.60 -0.63 -22.53
CA PRO A 22 -2.40 -1.82 -22.26
C PRO A 22 -1.89 -3.04 -23.02
N THR A 23 -1.56 -2.89 -24.32
CA THR A 23 -1.29 -4.03 -25.21
C THR A 23 0.20 -4.42 -25.19
N LEU A 24 1.11 -3.49 -25.45
CA LEU A 24 2.54 -3.80 -25.55
C LEU A 24 3.22 -3.91 -24.19
N ARG A 25 2.82 -3.09 -23.21
CA ARG A 25 3.40 -3.10 -21.87
C ARG A 25 2.61 -3.92 -20.85
N GLY A 26 1.40 -4.34 -21.17
CA GLY A 26 0.55 -5.09 -20.26
C GLY A 26 0.30 -4.39 -18.91
N VAL A 27 0.25 -3.06 -18.91
CA VAL A 27 0.19 -2.26 -17.69
C VAL A 27 -1.22 -2.29 -17.12
N SER A 28 -1.35 -2.43 -15.80
CA SER A 28 -2.65 -2.47 -15.13
C SER A 28 -3.46 -1.19 -15.34
N VAL A 29 -4.80 -1.31 -15.40
CA VAL A 29 -5.73 -0.17 -15.52
C VAL A 29 -5.48 0.91 -14.46
N HIS A 30 -5.09 0.52 -13.23
CA HIS A 30 -4.76 1.47 -12.17
C HIS A 30 -3.49 2.28 -12.47
N THR A 31 -2.46 1.65 -13.04
CA THR A 31 -1.24 2.34 -13.44
C THR A 31 -1.52 3.27 -14.63
N ILE A 32 -2.32 2.82 -15.61
CA ILE A 32 -2.75 3.64 -16.74
C ILE A 32 -3.49 4.90 -16.24
N ARG A 33 -4.41 4.75 -15.30
CA ARG A 33 -5.12 5.89 -14.69
C ARG A 33 -4.17 6.85 -13.98
N SER A 34 -3.21 6.32 -13.21
CA SER A 34 -2.20 7.14 -12.53
C SER A 34 -1.33 7.92 -13.52
N TYR A 35 -0.91 7.29 -14.61
CA TYR A 35 -0.14 7.94 -15.68
C TYR A 35 -0.97 9.00 -16.40
N ARG A 36 -2.23 8.68 -16.72
CA ARG A 36 -3.17 9.64 -17.31
C ARG A 36 -3.30 10.88 -16.43
N ASP A 37 -3.52 10.71 -15.14
CA ASP A 37 -3.71 11.83 -14.20
C ASP A 37 -2.45 12.70 -14.09
N ALA A 38 -1.25 12.09 -14.17
CA ALA A 38 0.02 12.81 -14.21
C ALA A 38 0.16 13.63 -15.51
N VAL A 39 -0.15 13.03 -16.66
CA VAL A 39 -0.07 13.68 -17.98
C VAL A 39 -1.10 14.80 -18.09
N VAL A 40 -2.35 14.57 -17.69
CA VAL A 40 -3.39 15.62 -17.68
C VAL A 40 -2.97 16.83 -16.85
N LEU A 41 -2.33 16.60 -15.71
CA LEU A 41 -1.82 17.69 -14.86
C LEU A 41 -0.68 18.46 -15.54
N LEU A 42 0.23 17.74 -16.21
CA LEU A 42 1.32 18.35 -16.97
C LEU A 42 0.77 19.21 -18.11
N LEU A 43 -0.16 18.67 -18.91
CA LEU A 43 -0.75 19.41 -20.04
C LEU A 43 -1.47 20.68 -19.57
N ARG A 44 -2.25 20.61 -18.49
CA ARG A 44 -2.91 21.78 -17.91
C ARG A 44 -1.91 22.83 -17.42
N PHE A 45 -0.82 22.40 -16.82
CA PHE A 45 0.26 23.29 -16.38
C PHE A 45 0.93 23.95 -17.56
N THR A 46 1.33 23.18 -18.58
CA THR A 46 2.00 23.68 -19.78
C THR A 46 1.10 24.67 -20.55
N ALA A 47 -0.19 24.35 -20.74
CA ALA A 47 -1.15 25.24 -21.40
C ALA A 47 -1.31 26.58 -20.68
N ARG A 48 -1.32 26.56 -19.33
CA ARG A 48 -1.36 27.80 -18.52
C ARG A 48 -0.09 28.63 -18.67
N GLU A 49 1.08 27.99 -18.63
CA GLU A 49 2.36 28.66 -18.78
C GLU A 49 2.55 29.25 -20.19
N SER A 50 2.20 28.49 -21.21
CA SER A 50 2.32 28.89 -22.63
C SER A 50 1.17 29.79 -23.10
N ARG A 51 0.16 30.03 -22.25
CA ARG A 51 -1.07 30.80 -22.55
C ARG A 51 -1.77 30.33 -23.83
N CYS A 52 -1.79 29.03 -24.05
CA CYS A 52 -2.45 28.42 -25.21
C CYS A 52 -3.43 27.32 -24.79
N PRO A 53 -4.45 27.01 -25.61
CA PRO A 53 -5.35 25.89 -25.33
C PRO A 53 -4.61 24.56 -25.34
N ILE A 54 -5.06 23.60 -24.53
CA ILE A 54 -4.44 22.26 -24.42
C ILE A 54 -4.39 21.57 -25.79
N GLU A 55 -5.40 21.77 -26.61
CA GLU A 55 -5.55 21.21 -27.95
C GLU A 55 -4.56 21.79 -28.96
N ALA A 56 -3.88 22.87 -28.62
CA ALA A 56 -2.85 23.51 -29.45
C ALA A 56 -1.42 23.11 -29.04
N LEU A 57 -1.26 22.42 -27.90
CA LEU A 57 0.05 21.96 -27.45
C LEU A 57 0.61 20.91 -28.41
N ASP A 58 1.95 20.97 -28.59
CA ASP A 58 2.69 19.98 -29.37
C ASP A 58 3.80 19.34 -28.54
N LEU A 59 4.51 18.35 -29.09
CA LEU A 59 5.60 17.61 -28.42
C LEU A 59 6.71 18.54 -27.93
N SER A 60 7.04 19.59 -28.69
CA SER A 60 8.04 20.59 -28.33
C SER A 60 7.74 21.37 -27.05
N ASP A 61 6.45 21.50 -26.70
CA ASP A 61 6.03 22.16 -25.48
C ASP A 61 6.33 21.34 -24.22
N LEU A 62 6.56 20.04 -24.36
CA LEU A 62 6.89 19.14 -23.25
C LEU A 62 8.42 19.01 -23.04
N ASN A 63 9.16 20.10 -23.22
CA ASN A 63 10.61 20.13 -23.03
C ASN A 63 11.03 20.00 -21.55
N ALA A 64 12.32 19.76 -21.33
CA ALA A 64 12.87 19.54 -19.98
C ALA A 64 12.62 20.71 -19.03
N ASP A 65 12.63 21.95 -19.52
CA ASP A 65 12.44 23.13 -18.67
C ASP A 65 10.97 23.29 -18.22
N HIS A 66 10.01 23.01 -19.09
CA HIS A 66 8.59 22.92 -18.70
C HIS A 66 8.37 21.81 -17.69
N VAL A 67 8.96 20.63 -17.90
CA VAL A 67 8.85 19.52 -16.93
C VAL A 67 9.48 19.88 -15.59
N LYS A 68 10.66 20.53 -15.56
CA LYS A 68 11.29 21.00 -14.31
C LYS A 68 10.40 22.00 -13.56
N ARG A 69 9.83 22.99 -14.27
CA ARG A 69 8.89 23.96 -13.67
C ARG A 69 7.63 23.27 -13.15
N PHE A 70 7.08 22.33 -13.90
CA PHE A 70 5.95 21.51 -13.45
C PHE A 70 6.26 20.74 -12.17
N LEU A 71 7.42 20.10 -12.07
CA LEU A 71 7.84 19.39 -10.86
C LEU A 71 8.00 20.32 -9.64
N LYS A 72 8.50 21.55 -9.86
CA LYS A 72 8.56 22.60 -8.83
C LYS A 72 7.15 23.01 -8.40
N PHE A 73 6.25 23.28 -9.34
CA PHE A 73 4.84 23.59 -9.09
C PHE A 73 4.15 22.50 -8.24
N LEU A 74 4.43 21.21 -8.51
CA LEU A 74 3.86 20.13 -7.72
C LEU A 74 4.28 20.19 -6.24
N GLU A 75 5.49 20.59 -5.96
CA GLU A 75 6.02 20.68 -4.60
C GLU A 75 5.59 21.98 -3.91
N SER A 76 5.78 23.15 -4.57
CA SER A 76 5.58 24.45 -3.96
C SER A 76 4.12 24.89 -3.86
N GLU A 77 3.33 24.66 -4.91
CA GLU A 77 1.94 25.15 -4.96
C GLU A 77 0.92 24.06 -4.60
N ARG A 78 1.23 22.79 -4.92
CA ARG A 78 0.31 21.67 -4.62
C ARG A 78 0.67 20.89 -3.36
N GLY A 79 1.77 21.21 -2.70
CA GLY A 79 2.20 20.56 -1.46
C GLY A 79 2.47 19.03 -1.62
N ASN A 80 2.82 18.58 -2.83
CA ASN A 80 3.02 17.15 -3.05
C ASN A 80 4.31 16.66 -2.40
N SER A 81 4.24 15.47 -1.82
CA SER A 81 5.44 14.79 -1.32
C SER A 81 6.41 14.44 -2.45
N ILE A 82 7.69 14.29 -2.10
CA ILE A 82 8.74 13.84 -3.03
C ILE A 82 8.36 12.51 -3.71
N ALA A 83 7.73 11.58 -2.98
CA ALA A 83 7.26 10.31 -3.54
C ALA A 83 6.20 10.53 -4.64
N THR A 84 5.23 11.41 -4.39
CA THR A 84 4.18 11.76 -5.38
C THR A 84 4.78 12.47 -6.59
N ARG A 85 5.69 13.42 -6.36
CA ARG A 85 6.45 14.11 -7.42
C ARG A 85 7.19 13.09 -8.30
N ASN A 86 7.91 12.16 -7.69
CA ASN A 86 8.68 11.14 -8.38
C ASN A 86 7.79 10.15 -9.15
N ALA A 87 6.64 9.76 -8.59
CA ALA A 87 5.67 8.91 -9.30
C ALA A 87 5.15 9.59 -10.58
N ARG A 88 4.91 10.90 -10.55
CA ARG A 88 4.50 11.66 -11.75
C ARG A 88 5.64 11.81 -12.77
N LEU A 89 6.87 12.02 -12.30
CA LEU A 89 8.04 12.01 -13.19
C LEU A 89 8.21 10.65 -13.87
N ALA A 90 7.98 9.54 -13.16
CA ALA A 90 8.03 8.20 -13.75
C ALA A 90 7.02 8.02 -14.90
N ALA A 91 5.81 8.59 -14.78
CA ALA A 91 4.82 8.60 -15.86
C ALA A 91 5.30 9.42 -17.07
N ILE A 92 5.89 10.60 -16.82
CA ILE A 92 6.46 11.46 -17.86
C ILE A 92 7.62 10.75 -18.58
N HIS A 93 8.51 10.11 -17.83
CA HIS A 93 9.61 9.32 -18.39
C HIS A 93 9.10 8.13 -19.22
N ALA A 94 8.00 7.49 -18.80
CA ALA A 94 7.40 6.41 -19.59
C ALA A 94 6.88 6.93 -20.94
N PHE A 95 6.23 8.09 -20.95
CA PHE A 95 5.77 8.75 -22.18
C PHE A 95 6.94 9.21 -23.03
N ALA A 96 7.98 9.82 -22.45
CA ALA A 96 9.18 10.25 -23.17
C ALA A 96 9.87 9.08 -23.90
N ARG A 97 10.02 7.91 -23.23
CA ARG A 97 10.58 6.70 -23.87
C ARG A 97 9.72 6.20 -25.02
N PHE A 98 8.41 6.28 -24.89
CA PHE A 98 7.48 5.92 -25.96
C PHE A 98 7.66 6.85 -27.16
N VAL A 99 7.68 8.18 -26.92
CA VAL A 99 7.86 9.15 -28.03
C VAL A 99 9.19 8.94 -28.73
N ILE A 100 10.30 8.76 -28.04
CA ILE A 100 11.61 8.50 -28.65
C ILE A 100 11.58 7.27 -29.56
N ALA A 101 10.86 6.21 -29.14
CA ALA A 101 10.79 4.97 -29.93
C ALA A 101 9.95 5.11 -31.20
N GLU A 102 8.88 5.93 -31.16
CA GLU A 102 7.94 6.11 -32.27
C GLU A 102 8.33 7.28 -33.19
N HIS A 103 9.01 8.28 -32.63
CA HIS A 103 9.36 9.54 -33.27
C HIS A 103 10.83 9.90 -32.97
N PRO A 104 11.79 9.25 -33.68
CA PRO A 104 13.23 9.46 -33.43
C PRO A 104 13.68 10.92 -33.64
N GLU A 105 12.97 11.70 -34.46
CA GLU A 105 13.21 13.12 -34.70
C GLU A 105 13.13 13.96 -33.39
N HIS A 106 12.40 13.51 -32.39
CA HIS A 106 12.32 14.15 -31.08
C HIS A 106 13.30 13.59 -30.03
N LEU A 107 14.27 12.74 -30.43
CA LEU A 107 15.22 12.09 -29.53
C LEU A 107 15.95 13.08 -28.64
N ALA A 108 16.51 14.15 -29.18
CA ALA A 108 17.29 15.13 -28.41
C ALA A 108 16.44 15.84 -27.35
N LEU A 109 15.19 16.18 -27.68
CA LEU A 109 14.25 16.83 -26.79
C LEU A 109 13.90 15.93 -25.60
N PHE A 110 13.48 14.70 -25.87
CA PHE A 110 13.00 13.80 -24.81
C PHE A 110 14.13 13.12 -24.05
N GLN A 111 15.34 13.03 -24.60
CA GLN A 111 16.53 12.63 -23.84
C GLN A 111 16.81 13.61 -22.69
N GLN A 112 16.67 14.92 -22.92
CA GLN A 112 16.79 15.92 -21.86
C GLN A 112 15.71 15.74 -20.77
N VAL A 113 14.49 15.37 -21.14
CA VAL A 113 13.42 15.04 -20.18
C VAL A 113 13.78 13.79 -19.37
N LEU A 114 14.29 12.74 -20.01
CA LEU A 114 14.75 11.53 -19.31
C LEU A 114 15.94 11.79 -18.38
N GLY A 115 16.76 12.80 -18.68
CA GLY A 115 17.88 13.26 -17.85
C GLY A 115 17.46 13.92 -16.53
N ILE A 116 16.17 14.24 -16.33
CA ILE A 116 15.68 14.84 -15.08
C ILE A 116 15.73 13.78 -13.96
N PRO A 117 16.50 14.00 -12.89
CA PRO A 117 16.67 12.99 -11.85
C PRO A 117 15.44 12.84 -10.94
N PHE A 118 15.25 11.65 -10.41
CA PHE A 118 14.37 11.44 -9.27
C PHE A 118 14.97 12.11 -8.03
N LYS A 119 14.14 12.86 -7.32
CA LYS A 119 14.57 13.58 -6.12
C LYS A 119 14.80 12.57 -4.97
N ARG A 120 15.95 12.66 -4.31
CA ARG A 120 16.26 11.87 -3.11
C ARG A 120 15.55 12.48 -1.88
N GLY A 121 15.47 11.71 -0.80
CA GLY A 121 14.89 12.20 0.46
C GLY A 121 13.38 12.03 0.60
N ALA A 122 12.77 11.14 -0.20
CA ALA A 122 11.45 10.62 0.14
C ALA A 122 11.56 9.94 1.51
N ARG A 123 11.17 10.65 2.59
CA ARG A 123 11.12 10.05 3.92
C ARG A 123 10.14 8.89 3.87
N GLU A 124 10.60 7.71 4.25
CA GLU A 124 9.68 6.62 4.55
C GLU A 124 8.89 7.03 5.79
N ALA A 125 7.58 7.14 5.65
CA ALA A 125 6.72 7.35 6.80
C ALA A 125 6.93 6.20 7.80
N PRO A 126 6.92 6.46 9.11
CA PRO A 126 6.91 5.42 10.11
C PRO A 126 5.83 4.38 9.78
N ILE A 127 6.14 3.12 10.00
CA ILE A 127 5.16 2.06 9.76
C ILE A 127 4.20 2.04 10.94
N GLU A 128 2.96 2.45 10.68
CA GLU A 128 1.87 2.36 11.64
C GLU A 128 1.33 0.92 11.69
N TYR A 129 1.33 0.34 12.89
CA TYR A 129 0.82 -1.00 13.16
C TYR A 129 0.12 -1.08 14.51
N LEU A 130 -0.62 -2.16 14.73
CA LEU A 130 -1.34 -2.42 15.99
C LEU A 130 -0.60 -3.47 16.82
N GLU A 131 -0.49 -3.20 18.11
CA GLU A 131 -0.06 -4.19 19.08
C GLU A 131 -1.18 -5.20 19.38
N THR A 132 -0.85 -6.36 19.97
CA THR A 132 -1.83 -7.43 20.24
C THR A 132 -3.04 -6.95 21.01
N ALA A 133 -2.85 -6.19 22.09
CA ALA A 133 -3.94 -5.62 22.90
C ALA A 133 -4.81 -4.62 22.10
N GLU A 134 -4.21 -3.91 21.14
CA GLU A 134 -4.93 -2.98 20.27
C GLU A 134 -5.77 -3.72 19.21
N ILE A 135 -5.26 -4.84 18.68
CA ILE A 135 -6.01 -5.73 17.77
C ILE A 135 -7.23 -6.30 18.50
N GLU A 136 -7.03 -6.82 19.71
CA GLU A 136 -8.10 -7.35 20.54
C GLU A 136 -9.16 -6.29 20.84
N THR A 137 -8.72 -5.09 21.26
CA THR A 137 -9.63 -3.96 21.49
C THR A 137 -10.43 -3.62 20.23
N LEU A 138 -9.79 -3.53 19.06
CA LEU A 138 -10.46 -3.24 17.80
C LEU A 138 -11.51 -4.31 17.47
N LEU A 139 -11.15 -5.58 17.54
CA LEU A 139 -12.05 -6.68 17.21
C LEU A 139 -13.24 -6.78 18.18
N THR A 140 -13.02 -6.58 19.46
CA THR A 140 -14.08 -6.64 20.49
C THR A 140 -15.05 -5.46 20.44
N THR A 141 -14.74 -4.37 19.72
CA THR A 141 -15.71 -3.29 19.49
C THR A 141 -16.76 -3.63 18.44
N ILE A 142 -16.56 -4.69 17.65
CA ILE A 142 -17.47 -5.07 16.57
C ILE A 142 -18.64 -5.87 17.16
N ASP A 143 -19.83 -5.29 17.12
CA ASP A 143 -21.07 -5.94 17.58
C ASP A 143 -21.47 -7.06 16.62
N GLN A 144 -21.22 -8.30 17.03
CA GLN A 144 -21.53 -9.51 16.26
C GLN A 144 -22.97 -9.98 16.39
N SER A 145 -23.81 -9.31 17.17
CA SER A 145 -25.24 -9.65 17.27
C SER A 145 -25.99 -9.40 15.94
N ARG A 146 -25.41 -8.56 15.08
CA ARG A 146 -25.99 -8.17 13.78
C ARG A 146 -25.23 -8.79 12.61
N PRO A 147 -25.90 -9.18 11.52
CA PRO A 147 -25.26 -9.77 10.33
C PRO A 147 -24.15 -8.88 9.75
N ALA A 148 -24.32 -7.55 9.78
CA ALA A 148 -23.30 -6.60 9.34
C ALA A 148 -22.04 -6.66 10.20
N GLY A 149 -22.19 -6.78 11.53
CA GLY A 149 -21.08 -6.90 12.44
C GLY A 149 -20.36 -8.24 12.32
N GLN A 150 -21.09 -9.34 12.14
CA GLN A 150 -20.50 -10.67 11.86
C GLN A 150 -19.64 -10.64 10.59
N ARG A 151 -20.15 -10.00 9.53
CA ARG A 151 -19.41 -9.78 8.29
C ARG A 151 -18.14 -8.96 8.53
N ASP A 152 -18.27 -7.85 9.25
CA ASP A 152 -17.16 -6.92 9.50
C ASP A 152 -16.08 -7.57 10.37
N PHE A 153 -16.48 -8.35 11.37
CA PHE A 153 -15.58 -9.12 12.21
C PHE A 153 -14.83 -10.18 11.39
N ALA A 154 -15.54 -10.98 10.57
CA ALA A 154 -14.93 -11.99 9.69
C ALA A 154 -13.95 -11.34 8.69
N LEU A 155 -14.30 -10.15 8.14
CA LEU A 155 -13.44 -9.40 7.24
C LEU A 155 -12.12 -9.02 7.90
N PHE A 156 -12.16 -8.40 9.08
CA PHE A 156 -10.95 -7.97 9.78
C PHE A 156 -10.16 -9.15 10.34
N ALA A 157 -10.81 -10.18 10.88
CA ALA A 157 -10.15 -11.41 11.31
C ALA A 157 -9.36 -12.05 10.15
N LEU A 158 -9.96 -12.14 8.95
CA LEU A 158 -9.29 -12.66 7.77
C LEU A 158 -8.13 -11.76 7.32
N MET A 159 -8.29 -10.44 7.38
CA MET A 159 -7.22 -9.47 7.06
C MET A 159 -6.03 -9.63 8.00
N PHE A 160 -6.24 -9.74 9.30
CA PHE A 160 -5.17 -10.00 10.28
C PHE A 160 -4.54 -11.37 10.11
N ASN A 161 -5.35 -12.40 9.89
CA ASN A 161 -4.84 -13.76 9.74
C ASN A 161 -3.91 -13.89 8.52
N THR A 162 -4.28 -13.29 7.39
CA THR A 162 -3.57 -13.47 6.12
C THR A 162 -2.60 -12.35 5.76
N GLY A 163 -2.74 -11.18 6.39
CA GLY A 163 -2.04 -9.97 5.98
C GLY A 163 -2.31 -9.57 4.53
N ALA A 164 -3.42 -10.03 3.95
CA ALA A 164 -3.75 -9.78 2.55
C ALA A 164 -4.01 -8.29 2.26
N ARG A 165 -3.77 -7.86 1.03
CA ARG A 165 -4.18 -6.53 0.59
C ARG A 165 -5.70 -6.45 0.56
N VAL A 166 -6.25 -5.28 0.91
CA VAL A 166 -7.72 -5.09 0.92
C VAL A 166 -8.38 -5.55 -0.38
N GLN A 167 -7.76 -5.30 -1.53
CA GLN A 167 -8.32 -5.70 -2.83
C GLN A 167 -8.27 -7.22 -3.02
N GLU A 168 -7.28 -7.92 -2.48
CA GLU A 168 -7.19 -9.39 -2.53
C GLU A 168 -8.34 -10.01 -1.75
N ILE A 169 -8.65 -9.46 -0.56
CA ILE A 169 -9.79 -9.89 0.26
C ILE A 169 -11.13 -9.58 -0.41
N LEU A 170 -11.27 -8.40 -1.00
CA LEU A 170 -12.52 -8.02 -1.68
C LEU A 170 -12.77 -8.83 -2.95
N ASN A 171 -11.72 -9.30 -3.61
CA ASN A 171 -11.82 -10.13 -4.80
C ASN A 171 -12.03 -11.63 -4.48
N LEU A 172 -12.00 -12.02 -3.20
CA LEU A 172 -12.24 -13.39 -2.81
C LEU A 172 -13.64 -13.84 -3.22
N ARG A 173 -13.69 -15.02 -3.84
CA ARG A 173 -14.91 -15.76 -4.18
C ARG A 173 -15.06 -16.96 -3.29
N ILE A 174 -16.26 -17.52 -3.21
CA ILE A 174 -16.52 -18.69 -2.38
C ILE A 174 -15.64 -19.88 -2.83
N CYS A 175 -15.39 -20.04 -4.13
CA CYS A 175 -14.49 -21.07 -4.66
C CYS A 175 -13.01 -20.91 -4.28
N ASP A 176 -12.61 -19.74 -3.74
CA ASP A 176 -11.26 -19.52 -3.25
C ASP A 176 -11.08 -19.95 -1.78
N LEU A 177 -12.15 -20.41 -1.12
CA LEU A 177 -12.13 -20.85 0.26
C LEU A 177 -12.14 -22.37 0.36
N ARG A 178 -11.19 -22.91 1.11
CA ARG A 178 -11.25 -24.28 1.63
C ARG A 178 -11.41 -24.18 3.14
N LEU A 179 -12.62 -24.42 3.65
CA LEU A 179 -12.94 -24.19 5.05
C LEU A 179 -12.82 -25.46 5.90
N ASP A 180 -12.76 -26.65 5.26
CA ASP A 180 -12.50 -27.90 5.95
C ASP A 180 -11.01 -28.04 6.31
N PRO A 181 -10.69 -28.79 7.39
CA PRO A 181 -9.32 -28.94 7.87
C PRO A 181 -8.38 -29.56 6.81
N PRO A 182 -7.19 -29.04 6.60
CA PRO A 182 -6.67 -27.77 7.10
C PRO A 182 -7.24 -26.56 6.34
N PRO A 183 -7.87 -25.59 7.05
CA PRO A 183 -8.55 -24.47 6.42
C PRO A 183 -7.55 -23.50 5.80
N GLN A 184 -7.88 -23.03 4.59
CA GLN A 184 -7.00 -22.14 3.82
C GLN A 184 -7.78 -21.28 2.82
N VAL A 185 -7.18 -20.17 2.40
CA VAL A 185 -7.71 -19.29 1.37
C VAL A 185 -6.72 -19.11 0.24
N ARG A 186 -7.22 -19.04 -0.99
CA ARG A 186 -6.46 -18.76 -2.20
C ARG A 186 -6.58 -17.28 -2.55
N LEU A 187 -5.48 -16.54 -2.41
CA LEU A 187 -5.41 -15.11 -2.66
C LEU A 187 -4.75 -14.82 -4.00
N ARG A 188 -5.39 -13.96 -4.81
CA ARG A 188 -4.86 -13.49 -6.10
C ARG A 188 -4.32 -12.08 -5.97
N GLY A 189 -3.00 -11.94 -6.12
CA GLY A 189 -2.28 -10.69 -5.97
C GLY A 189 -1.99 -9.97 -7.29
N LYS A 190 -1.12 -8.97 -7.22
CA LYS A 190 -0.67 -8.20 -8.39
C LYS A 190 0.00 -9.11 -9.43
N GLY A 191 -0.34 -8.93 -10.71
CA GLY A 191 0.17 -9.76 -11.80
C GLY A 191 -0.42 -11.17 -11.82
N ASN A 192 -1.62 -11.36 -11.28
CA ASN A 192 -2.34 -12.64 -11.18
C ASN A 192 -1.56 -13.75 -10.42
N LYS A 193 -0.59 -13.34 -9.59
CA LYS A 193 0.15 -14.28 -8.73
C LYS A 193 -0.78 -14.83 -7.66
N VAL A 194 -0.88 -16.14 -7.59
CA VAL A 194 -1.71 -16.84 -6.62
C VAL A 194 -0.85 -17.31 -5.46
N ARG A 195 -1.35 -17.16 -4.23
CA ARG A 195 -0.80 -17.77 -3.04
C ARG A 195 -1.92 -18.37 -2.19
N VAL A 196 -1.58 -19.42 -1.47
CA VAL A 196 -2.47 -20.06 -0.51
C VAL A 196 -2.00 -19.65 0.89
N CYS A 197 -2.94 -19.15 1.70
CA CYS A 197 -2.68 -18.82 3.10
C CYS A 197 -3.51 -19.73 3.98
N PRO A 198 -2.91 -20.43 4.95
CA PRO A 198 -3.67 -21.09 6.00
C PRO A 198 -4.44 -20.06 6.83
N ILE A 199 -5.59 -20.43 7.31
CA ILE A 199 -6.39 -19.58 8.20
C ILE A 199 -6.71 -20.31 9.50
N TRP A 200 -6.93 -19.56 10.57
CA TRP A 200 -7.29 -20.14 11.85
C TRP A 200 -8.66 -20.86 11.76
N PRO A 201 -8.84 -21.95 12.50
CA PRO A 201 -10.12 -22.67 12.55
C PRO A 201 -11.31 -21.75 12.88
N HIS A 202 -11.11 -20.83 13.81
CA HIS A 202 -12.13 -19.83 14.17
C HIS A 202 -12.48 -18.91 12.99
N THR A 203 -11.47 -18.42 12.24
CA THR A 203 -11.71 -17.61 11.02
C THR A 203 -12.47 -18.41 9.97
N ALA A 204 -12.15 -19.69 9.80
CA ALA A 204 -12.88 -20.57 8.87
C ALA A 204 -14.34 -20.77 9.29
N GLN A 205 -14.61 -20.90 10.60
CA GLN A 205 -15.95 -20.98 11.13
C GLN A 205 -16.76 -19.71 10.87
N LEU A 206 -16.18 -18.53 11.12
CA LEU A 206 -16.81 -17.24 10.85
C LEU A 206 -17.18 -17.09 9.36
N LEU A 207 -16.28 -17.50 8.46
CA LEU A 207 -16.54 -17.46 7.02
C LEU A 207 -17.63 -18.46 6.61
N ARG A 208 -17.66 -19.65 7.20
CA ARG A 208 -18.71 -20.64 6.95
C ARG A 208 -20.08 -20.12 7.35
N GLU A 209 -20.20 -19.52 8.55
CA GLU A 209 -21.44 -18.91 9.02
C GLU A 209 -21.87 -17.73 8.12
N LEU A 210 -20.92 -16.86 7.78
CA LEU A 210 -21.19 -15.73 6.88
C LEU A 210 -21.74 -16.18 5.51
N ILE A 211 -21.25 -17.29 4.97
CA ILE A 211 -21.70 -17.83 3.69
C ILE A 211 -23.06 -18.50 3.84
N ARG A 212 -23.25 -19.29 4.89
CA ARG A 212 -24.49 -20.05 5.17
C ARG A 212 -25.71 -19.14 5.31
N THR A 213 -25.53 -17.97 5.89
CA THR A 213 -26.62 -17.01 6.14
C THR A 213 -27.07 -16.24 4.88
N ARG A 214 -26.48 -16.49 3.72
CA ARG A 214 -26.81 -15.77 2.47
C ARG A 214 -27.82 -16.52 1.61
N PRO A 215 -28.96 -15.91 1.28
CA PRO A 215 -29.99 -16.53 0.45
C PRO A 215 -29.50 -16.92 -0.96
N LEU A 216 -28.63 -16.09 -1.57
CA LEU A 216 -28.12 -16.33 -2.94
C LEU A 216 -27.12 -17.51 -3.03
N VAL A 217 -26.49 -17.91 -1.92
CA VAL A 217 -25.55 -19.04 -1.90
C VAL A 217 -26.28 -20.37 -2.00
N ALA A 218 -27.53 -20.42 -1.53
CA ALA A 218 -28.39 -21.62 -1.70
C ALA A 218 -28.63 -21.99 -3.17
N GLN A 219 -28.36 -21.09 -4.12
CA GLN A 219 -28.46 -21.33 -5.57
C GLN A 219 -27.16 -21.85 -6.20
N GLY A 220 -26.13 -22.17 -5.40
CA GLY A 220 -24.97 -22.96 -5.85
C GLY A 220 -23.87 -22.21 -6.63
N SER A 221 -23.81 -20.88 -6.61
CA SER A 221 -22.77 -20.17 -7.34
C SER A 221 -21.48 -19.99 -6.53
N ALA A 222 -20.48 -20.81 -6.83
CA ALA A 222 -19.13 -20.73 -6.25
C ALA A 222 -18.38 -19.43 -6.61
N GLU A 223 -18.82 -18.69 -7.62
CA GLU A 223 -18.22 -17.47 -8.12
C GLU A 223 -18.69 -16.19 -7.39
N LEU A 224 -19.59 -16.33 -6.42
CA LEU A 224 -20.07 -15.18 -5.65
C LEU A 224 -18.96 -14.58 -4.75
N PRO A 225 -18.90 -13.25 -4.59
CA PRO A 225 -17.93 -12.61 -3.70
C PRO A 225 -18.19 -12.99 -2.25
N VAL A 226 -17.11 -13.21 -1.47
CA VAL A 226 -17.21 -13.54 -0.05
C VAL A 226 -17.78 -12.38 0.76
N PHE A 227 -17.31 -11.16 0.50
CA PHE A 227 -17.73 -9.97 1.24
C PHE A 227 -18.62 -9.06 0.40
N VAL A 228 -19.86 -8.89 0.84
CA VAL A 228 -20.85 -8.00 0.19
C VAL A 228 -21.32 -6.91 1.14
N ASN A 229 -21.77 -5.81 0.55
CA ASN A 229 -22.39 -4.70 1.29
C ASN A 229 -23.88 -5.00 1.59
N CYS A 230 -24.58 -4.06 2.23
CA CYS A 230 -26.00 -4.18 2.56
C CYS A 230 -26.92 -4.33 1.33
N ARG A 231 -26.44 -3.97 0.13
CA ARG A 231 -27.17 -4.11 -1.14
C ARG A 231 -26.88 -5.44 -1.84
N GLY A 232 -26.13 -6.36 -1.24
CA GLY A 232 -25.72 -7.65 -1.84
C GLY A 232 -24.62 -7.52 -2.90
N THR A 233 -24.09 -6.34 -3.18
CA THR A 233 -22.98 -6.14 -4.12
C THR A 233 -21.63 -6.22 -3.43
N GLN A 234 -20.58 -6.54 -4.19
CA GLN A 234 -19.22 -6.62 -3.68
C GLN A 234 -18.83 -5.34 -2.91
N MET A 235 -18.19 -5.50 -1.77
CA MET A 235 -17.69 -4.37 -0.99
C MET A 235 -16.59 -3.61 -1.75
N SER A 236 -16.49 -2.30 -1.52
CA SER A 236 -15.43 -1.46 -2.07
C SER A 236 -14.31 -1.19 -1.06
N ARG A 237 -13.12 -0.83 -1.56
CA ARG A 237 -12.01 -0.37 -0.71
C ARG A 237 -12.38 0.81 0.19
N PHE A 238 -13.22 1.70 -0.32
CA PHE A 238 -13.74 2.84 0.46
C PHE A 238 -14.64 2.38 1.60
N GLY A 239 -15.49 1.35 1.35
CA GLY A 239 -16.30 0.74 2.39
C GLY A 239 -15.46 0.13 3.52
N VAL A 240 -14.42 -0.64 3.18
CA VAL A 240 -13.51 -1.21 4.19
C VAL A 240 -12.78 -0.12 4.98
N ARG A 241 -12.29 0.93 4.30
CA ARG A 241 -11.65 2.08 4.96
C ARG A 241 -12.61 2.80 5.91
N TYR A 242 -13.85 2.98 5.49
CA TYR A 242 -14.90 3.58 6.33
C TYR A 242 -15.16 2.73 7.59
N LEU A 243 -15.34 1.40 7.43
CA LEU A 243 -15.55 0.49 8.54
C LEU A 243 -14.38 0.50 9.53
N LEU A 244 -13.15 0.42 9.01
CA LEU A 244 -11.96 0.48 9.85
C LEU A 244 -11.91 1.78 10.65
N ARG A 245 -12.14 2.93 10.02
CA ARG A 245 -12.19 4.22 10.71
C ARG A 245 -13.27 4.28 11.77
N LYS A 246 -14.47 3.75 11.47
CA LYS A 246 -15.58 3.66 12.42
C LYS A 246 -15.18 2.87 13.67
N TYR A 247 -14.63 1.67 13.49
CA TYR A 247 -14.27 0.82 14.62
C TYR A 247 -13.03 1.33 15.37
N MET A 248 -12.06 1.94 14.67
CA MET A 248 -10.93 2.61 15.32
C MET A 248 -11.39 3.75 16.23
N LEU A 249 -12.37 4.55 15.80
CA LEU A 249 -12.94 5.62 16.63
C LEU A 249 -13.60 5.07 17.91
N ILE A 250 -14.34 3.97 17.81
CA ILE A 250 -14.95 3.32 18.99
C ILE A 250 -13.87 2.68 19.87
N ALA A 251 -12.89 1.99 19.25
CA ALA A 251 -11.81 1.34 19.99
C ALA A 251 -10.93 2.34 20.76
N SER A 252 -10.71 3.55 20.22
CA SER A 252 -9.92 4.59 20.86
C SER A 252 -10.54 5.12 22.16
N THR A 253 -11.86 4.97 22.36
CA THR A 253 -12.50 5.31 23.64
C THR A 253 -12.19 4.28 24.74
N ARG A 254 -11.82 3.05 24.36
CA ARG A 254 -11.47 1.97 25.30
C ARG A 254 -9.97 1.84 25.50
N ASN A 255 -9.18 2.16 24.45
CA ASN A 255 -7.73 2.14 24.48
C ASN A 255 -7.16 3.45 23.92
N PRO A 256 -6.70 4.38 24.77
CA PRO A 256 -6.21 5.70 24.36
C PRO A 256 -5.01 5.66 23.39
N THR A 257 -4.21 4.59 23.39
CA THR A 257 -3.06 4.47 22.47
C THR A 257 -3.49 4.48 21.00
N LEU A 258 -4.72 4.01 20.72
CA LEU A 258 -5.29 4.00 19.38
C LEU A 258 -5.66 5.39 18.86
N ALA A 259 -5.88 6.37 19.75
CA ALA A 259 -6.25 7.73 19.35
C ALA A 259 -5.15 8.46 18.56
N HIS A 260 -3.89 8.07 18.75
CA HIS A 260 -2.72 8.68 18.12
C HIS A 260 -2.26 7.93 16.85
N LYS A 261 -2.94 6.85 16.45
CA LYS A 261 -2.56 6.01 15.31
C LYS A 261 -3.45 6.26 14.10
N GLU A 262 -2.84 6.58 12.98
CA GLU A 262 -3.53 6.69 11.69
C GLU A 262 -3.60 5.32 10.97
N ILE A 263 -4.44 4.44 11.45
CA ILE A 263 -4.59 3.10 10.91
C ILE A 263 -5.47 3.11 9.65
N HIS A 264 -4.94 2.53 8.60
CA HIS A 264 -5.63 2.32 7.32
C HIS A 264 -5.54 0.82 6.91
N PRO A 265 -6.29 0.35 5.90
CA PRO A 265 -6.31 -1.08 5.56
C PRO A 265 -4.94 -1.70 5.26
N HIS A 266 -3.96 -0.90 4.81
CA HIS A 266 -2.60 -1.40 4.59
C HIS A 266 -1.81 -1.56 5.90
N SER A 267 -2.16 -0.77 6.94
CA SER A 267 -1.56 -0.90 8.27
C SER A 267 -1.90 -2.25 8.92
N LEU A 268 -3.07 -2.84 8.63
CA LEU A 268 -3.42 -4.19 9.10
C LEU A 268 -2.44 -5.25 8.57
N ARG A 269 -2.01 -5.10 7.31
CA ARG A 269 -0.99 -5.96 6.71
C ARG A 269 0.40 -5.73 7.37
N HIS A 270 0.73 -4.50 7.70
CA HIS A 270 1.95 -4.19 8.45
C HIS A 270 1.90 -4.82 9.84
N THR A 271 0.73 -4.75 10.49
CA THR A 271 0.46 -5.41 11.78
C THR A 271 0.74 -6.90 11.69
N THR A 272 0.15 -7.62 10.73
CA THR A 272 0.40 -9.06 10.55
C THR A 272 1.89 -9.34 10.33
N ALA A 273 2.57 -8.56 9.50
CA ALA A 273 3.99 -8.75 9.24
C ALA A 273 4.84 -8.60 10.51
N ILE A 274 4.58 -7.57 11.30
CA ILE A 274 5.32 -7.28 12.53
C ILE A 274 5.01 -8.33 13.61
N GLN A 275 3.74 -8.75 13.75
CA GLN A 275 3.38 -9.79 14.70
C GLN A 275 4.01 -11.14 14.36
N LEU A 276 4.10 -11.51 13.07
CA LEU A 276 4.82 -12.70 12.62
C LEU A 276 6.33 -12.60 12.93
N LEU A 277 6.94 -11.42 12.72
CA LEU A 277 8.34 -11.19 13.08
C LEU A 277 8.56 -11.30 14.60
N LYS A 278 7.69 -10.70 15.41
CA LYS A 278 7.73 -10.80 16.87
C LYS A 278 7.59 -12.26 17.36
N ALA A 279 6.84 -13.07 16.63
CA ALA A 279 6.70 -14.51 16.87
C ALA A 279 7.89 -15.33 16.37
N GLY A 280 8.97 -14.71 15.83
CA GLY A 280 10.18 -15.39 15.39
C GLY A 280 10.10 -16.01 13.99
N VAL A 281 9.07 -15.69 13.19
CA VAL A 281 8.96 -16.19 11.82
C VAL A 281 9.98 -15.48 10.94
N ASP A 282 10.71 -16.24 10.12
CA ASP A 282 11.76 -15.72 9.25
C ASP A 282 11.23 -14.85 8.10
N PHE A 283 12.09 -13.97 7.58
CA PHE A 283 11.72 -13.01 6.54
C PHE A 283 11.27 -13.64 5.22
N ALA A 284 11.81 -14.79 4.85
CA ALA A 284 11.46 -15.47 3.61
C ALA A 284 10.03 -16.02 3.70
N THR A 285 9.71 -16.68 4.82
CA THR A 285 8.36 -17.16 5.11
C THR A 285 7.35 -16.01 5.16
N ILE A 286 7.65 -14.90 5.84
CA ILE A 286 6.77 -13.73 5.87
C ILE A 286 6.60 -13.13 4.46
N SER A 287 7.67 -13.06 3.67
CA SER A 287 7.61 -12.56 2.30
C SER A 287 6.69 -13.40 1.41
N GLN A 288 6.78 -14.73 1.52
CA GLN A 288 5.89 -15.67 0.82
C GLN A 288 4.45 -15.56 1.31
N TRP A 289 4.23 -15.52 2.63
CA TRP A 289 2.91 -15.36 3.24
C TRP A 289 2.20 -14.12 2.74
N LEU A 290 2.90 -13.00 2.74
CA LEU A 290 2.35 -11.73 2.28
C LEU A 290 2.31 -11.60 0.76
N GLY A 291 3.04 -12.41 0.01
CA GLY A 291 3.19 -12.29 -1.44
C GLY A 291 3.92 -11.00 -1.84
N HIS A 292 5.07 -10.73 -1.22
CA HIS A 292 5.96 -9.65 -1.62
C HIS A 292 6.74 -10.05 -2.87
N ALA A 293 6.85 -9.12 -3.83
CA ALA A 293 7.65 -9.34 -5.03
C ALA A 293 9.16 -9.27 -4.76
N SER A 294 9.56 -8.68 -3.63
CA SER A 294 10.95 -8.50 -3.20
C SER A 294 11.05 -8.59 -1.68
N LEU A 295 12.06 -9.29 -1.19
CA LEU A 295 12.43 -9.37 0.23
C LEU A 295 12.69 -7.99 0.85
N ASN A 296 13.19 -7.03 0.06
CA ASN A 296 13.40 -5.65 0.54
C ASN A 296 12.12 -5.02 1.10
N THR A 297 10.95 -5.41 0.60
CA THR A 297 9.67 -4.94 1.14
C THR A 297 9.43 -5.48 2.56
N THR A 298 9.85 -6.72 2.84
CA THR A 298 9.74 -7.34 4.17
C THR A 298 10.81 -6.79 5.12
N MET A 299 12.02 -6.51 4.63
CA MET A 299 13.11 -5.94 5.43
C MET A 299 12.77 -4.56 6.06
N ARG A 300 11.79 -3.84 5.49
CA ARG A 300 11.29 -2.60 6.09
C ARG A 300 10.70 -2.81 7.49
N TYR A 301 10.07 -3.95 7.74
CA TYR A 301 9.49 -4.28 9.05
C TYR A 301 10.56 -4.48 10.12
N ALA A 302 11.70 -5.08 9.77
CA ALA A 302 12.83 -5.20 10.70
C ALA A 302 13.41 -3.86 11.16
N ARG A 303 13.26 -2.82 10.32
CA ARG A 303 13.72 -1.47 10.67
C ARG A 303 12.73 -0.73 11.58
N ALA A 304 11.47 -1.11 11.55
CA ALA A 304 10.39 -0.41 12.24
C ALA A 304 10.30 -0.77 13.74
N ASP A 305 10.72 -1.98 14.12
CA ASP A 305 10.55 -2.47 15.47
C ASP A 305 11.90 -2.52 16.23
N ILE A 306 11.99 -1.67 17.25
CA ILE A 306 13.18 -1.61 18.13
C ILE A 306 13.26 -2.81 19.09
N ASP A 307 12.10 -3.40 19.43
CA ASP A 307 12.05 -4.53 20.35
C ASP A 307 12.59 -5.81 19.72
N LEU A 308 12.41 -6.00 18.41
CA LEU A 308 13.08 -7.06 17.65
C LEU A 308 14.61 -6.94 17.72
N LYS A 309 15.12 -5.71 17.66
CA LYS A 309 16.57 -5.47 17.80
C LYS A 309 17.05 -5.76 19.20
N ARG A 310 16.27 -5.41 20.22
CA ARG A 310 16.57 -5.74 21.62
C ARG A 310 16.56 -7.25 21.87
N GLN A 311 15.56 -7.96 21.32
CA GLN A 311 15.48 -9.42 21.42
C GLN A 311 16.68 -10.11 20.74
N ALA A 312 17.07 -9.65 19.54
CA ALA A 312 18.25 -10.15 18.87
C ALA A 312 19.53 -9.90 19.70
N LEU A 313 19.64 -8.74 20.34
CA LEU A 313 20.76 -8.43 21.23
C LEU A 313 20.80 -9.35 22.45
N ALA A 314 19.65 -9.61 23.05
CA ALA A 314 19.52 -10.50 24.20
C ALA A 314 19.86 -11.97 23.89
N GLN A 315 19.66 -12.41 22.64
CA GLN A 315 20.02 -13.75 22.20
C GLN A 315 21.54 -13.93 21.95
N VAL A 316 22.22 -12.86 21.57
CA VAL A 316 23.63 -12.90 21.15
C VAL A 316 24.60 -12.59 22.31
N PHE A 317 24.17 -11.71 23.22
CA PHE A 317 25.02 -11.29 24.34
C PHE A 317 24.54 -11.87 25.66
N PRO A 318 25.42 -12.52 26.44
CA PRO A 318 25.08 -13.05 27.76
C PRO A 318 24.63 -11.93 28.71
N GLU A 319 23.72 -12.25 29.63
CA GLU A 319 23.16 -11.32 30.64
C GLU A 319 24.21 -10.54 31.46
N ILE A 320 25.43 -11.03 31.51
CA ILE A 320 26.58 -10.41 32.19
C ILE A 320 26.91 -9.01 31.64
N LEU A 321 26.56 -8.73 30.36
CA LEU A 321 26.75 -7.43 29.72
C LEU A 321 25.49 -6.54 29.76
N ALA A 322 24.40 -7.05 30.31
CA ALA A 322 23.21 -6.24 30.52
C ALA A 322 23.44 -5.27 31.69
N PRO A 323 23.05 -3.98 31.58
CA PRO A 323 23.12 -3.07 32.72
C PRO A 323 22.31 -3.64 33.88
N PRO A 324 22.78 -3.49 35.12
CA PRO A 324 22.14 -4.05 36.30
C PRO A 324 20.67 -3.59 36.37
N ARG A 325 19.75 -4.52 36.57
CA ARG A 325 18.32 -4.23 36.75
C ARG A 325 18.12 -3.36 37.99
N GLY A 326 17.72 -2.09 37.78
CA GLY A 326 17.12 -1.26 38.82
C GLY A 326 18.11 -0.80 39.91
N GLY A 327 19.13 -0.04 39.54
CA GLY A 327 19.81 0.86 40.43
C GLY A 327 19.69 2.28 39.87
N ALA A 328 19.08 3.18 40.61
CA ALA A 328 19.27 4.61 40.33
C ALA A 328 20.77 4.87 40.33
N PHE A 329 21.33 5.27 39.21
CA PHE A 329 22.70 5.79 39.16
C PHE A 329 22.69 7.08 39.95
N ILE A 330 23.02 6.98 41.24
CA ILE A 330 23.47 8.13 42.01
C ILE A 330 24.85 8.45 41.46
N LEU A 331 24.91 9.40 40.56
CA LEU A 331 26.15 10.09 40.18
C LEU A 331 26.63 10.88 41.40
N ASN A 332 27.38 10.21 42.31
CA ASN A 332 28.25 10.89 43.20
C ASN A 332 29.34 11.57 42.32
N GLY A 333 29.29 12.89 42.27
CA GLY A 333 29.94 13.75 41.30
C GLY A 333 31.46 13.76 41.31
N ALA A 334 32.13 12.67 41.03
CA ALA A 334 33.60 12.70 41.06
C ALA A 334 34.31 11.98 39.91
N ASP A 335 33.76 11.07 39.10
CA ASP A 335 34.62 10.43 38.12
C ASP A 335 33.88 9.89 36.84
N LEU A 336 33.30 10.79 36.07
CA LEU A 336 32.81 10.48 34.73
C LEU A 336 33.96 10.04 33.82
N VAL A 337 35.15 10.62 34.01
CA VAL A 337 36.34 10.32 33.18
C VAL A 337 36.95 8.97 33.56
N GLY A 338 36.94 8.62 34.83
CA GLY A 338 37.39 7.30 35.32
C GLY A 338 36.42 6.18 34.93
N TRP A 339 35.13 6.47 34.84
CA TRP A 339 34.12 5.53 34.31
C TRP A 339 34.30 5.31 32.80
N LEU A 340 34.48 6.38 32.01
CA LEU A 340 34.72 6.29 30.57
C LEU A 340 36.03 5.56 30.22
N ARG A 341 37.06 5.61 31.08
CA ARG A 341 38.31 4.85 30.88
C ARG A 341 38.23 3.36 31.22
N ARG A 342 37.10 2.93 31.82
CA ARG A 342 36.82 1.51 32.15
C ARG A 342 35.83 0.83 31.21
N LEU A 343 35.27 1.58 30.23
CA LEU A 343 34.55 1.09 29.06
C LEU A 343 35.54 0.66 27.97
#